data_de6138c74a0499e39ebe0a53ec469dc4
#
_entry.id   de6138c74a0499e39ebe0a53ec469dc4
#
_cell.length_a   1.000
_cell.length_b   1.000
_cell.length_c   1.000
_cell.angle_alpha   90.00
_cell.angle_beta   90.00
_cell.angle_gamma   90.00
#
_symmetry.space_group_name_H-M   'P 1'
#
loop_
_entity.id
_entity.type
_entity.pdbx_description
1 polymer ?
#
loop_
_entity_poly.entity_id
_entity_poly.type
_entity_poly.pdbx_seq_one_letter_code
_entity_poly.pdbx_strand_id
1 'polypeptide(L)'
;QSERYMKYIATRPRAERLGEHGLFGDSDGIDLDAAMNELENYAGNVWTHIISLKRKDAARLGFDNAAAWRDLLRAHRNDIAAAMKIPSNDFRWYAAFHDEGEHPHVHMMAWSAKPGQAYLSKDGIRQIKSTLTNHIFQNEMLHLYEQKSVSRDELVRDARKAMLEMVRSMKEGICNHPDAERLMLELALQLETVKGKKSYGYLPKPQKKLVDRIVDEMERLPSVRKCYEQWQILQGKVDAYYHDKELKRVPLSQQKEFRSIKNAVIKEAENIRQCKLFFEDKGVEHESEPEEFRNASYDYWDLRDVIRDDTLTLEERSDAVSELKALAGSGDKHAQYLMGKLWRDGPLLTPNSTNARYWFQQAAEQGHSYAQYTHGKLLLSFCTLRISSMIFA
;
A
#
# COMPACT_ATOMS: atom_id res chain seq x y z
N GLN A 1 22.75 9.48 33.35
CA GLN A 1 23.07 8.27 32.56
C GLN A 1 22.92 8.54 31.05
N SER A 2 21.87 9.29 30.62
CA SER A 2 21.63 9.66 29.22
C SER A 2 22.69 10.61 28.68
N GLU A 3 23.18 11.56 29.50
CA GLU A 3 24.25 12.49 29.18
C GLU A 3 25.56 11.79 28.86
N ARG A 4 25.91 10.75 29.64
CA ARG A 4 27.12 9.93 29.41
C ARG A 4 27.00 9.15 28.10
N TYR A 5 25.83 8.63 27.83
CA TYR A 5 25.58 7.94 26.56
C TYR A 5 25.69 8.90 25.37
N MET A 6 25.16 10.11 25.47
CA MET A 6 25.32 11.15 24.45
C MET A 6 26.80 11.47 24.18
N LYS A 7 27.58 11.68 25.22
CA LYS A 7 29.03 11.89 25.10
C LYS A 7 29.71 10.72 24.39
N TYR A 8 29.37 9.50 24.80
CA TYR A 8 29.90 8.29 24.20
C TYR A 8 29.61 8.19 22.68
N ILE A 9 28.39 8.40 22.24
CA ILE A 9 28.04 8.30 20.82
C ILE A 9 28.66 9.45 19.99
N ALA A 10 28.83 10.64 20.59
CA ALA A 10 29.38 11.82 19.93
C ALA A 10 30.92 11.76 19.73
N THR A 11 31.63 11.05 20.62
CA THR A 11 33.11 11.14 20.69
C THR A 11 33.86 9.85 20.49
N ARG A 12 33.14 8.68 20.36
CA ARG A 12 33.81 7.40 20.18
C ARG A 12 34.58 7.33 18.86
N PRO A 13 35.65 6.52 18.77
CA PRO A 13 36.29 6.21 17.50
C PRO A 13 35.25 5.71 16.47
N ARG A 14 35.35 6.17 15.23
CA ARG A 14 34.42 5.91 14.11
C ARG A 14 33.10 6.70 14.14
N ALA A 15 32.86 7.56 15.13
CA ALA A 15 31.86 8.61 15.01
C ALA A 15 32.34 9.61 13.94
N GLU A 16 31.63 9.72 12.82
CA GLU A 16 31.96 10.70 11.79
C GLU A 16 31.62 12.11 12.29
N ARG A 17 32.58 13.01 12.18
CA ARG A 17 32.43 14.38 12.69
C ARG A 17 31.85 15.31 11.64
N LEU A 18 30.77 16.01 11.97
CA LEU A 18 30.23 17.14 11.20
C LEU A 18 30.63 18.51 11.78
N GLY A 19 31.71 18.55 12.57
CA GLY A 19 32.25 19.69 13.27
C GLY A 19 33.29 19.23 14.28
N GLU A 20 33.25 19.74 15.50
CA GLU A 20 34.18 19.37 16.56
C GLU A 20 33.97 17.93 17.07
N HIS A 21 32.75 17.42 16.96
CA HIS A 21 32.32 16.08 17.37
C HIS A 21 31.31 15.47 16.37
N GLY A 22 30.87 14.21 16.62
CA GLY A 22 29.96 13.47 15.72
C GLY A 22 28.47 13.73 15.96
N LEU A 23 28.09 14.56 16.92
CA LEU A 23 26.69 14.83 17.22
C LEU A 23 26.08 15.80 16.22
N PHE A 24 24.87 15.48 15.73
CA PHE A 24 24.05 16.35 14.90
C PHE A 24 22.58 16.30 15.36
N GLY A 25 21.78 17.28 14.95
CA GLY A 25 20.39 17.43 15.34
C GLY A 25 19.62 18.37 14.40
N ASP A 26 18.60 19.04 14.91
CA ASP A 26 17.76 19.97 14.13
C ASP A 26 18.55 21.18 13.58
N SER A 27 19.52 21.66 14.32
CA SER A 27 20.39 22.78 13.93
C SER A 27 21.80 22.30 13.63
N ASP A 28 22.56 23.13 12.92
CA ASP A 28 24.00 22.94 12.74
C ASP A 28 24.77 23.55 13.95
N GLY A 29 26.01 23.11 14.14
CA GLY A 29 26.88 23.65 15.20
C GLY A 29 26.40 23.31 16.62
N ILE A 30 26.03 22.04 16.85
CA ILE A 30 25.59 21.57 18.16
C ILE A 30 26.71 21.75 19.19
N ASP A 31 26.42 22.40 20.31
CA ASP A 31 27.27 22.43 21.50
C ASP A 31 27.04 21.16 22.33
N LEU A 32 28.04 20.30 22.39
CA LEU A 32 27.96 19.01 23.09
C LEU A 32 27.75 19.17 24.59
N ASP A 33 28.41 20.14 25.21
CA ASP A 33 28.29 20.36 26.65
C ASP A 33 26.90 20.91 27.00
N ALA A 34 26.37 21.82 26.19
CA ALA A 34 25.01 22.33 26.36
C ALA A 34 23.96 21.19 26.18
N ALA A 35 24.13 20.34 25.17
CA ALA A 35 23.24 19.18 24.93
C ALA A 35 23.33 18.15 26.08
N MET A 36 24.50 17.91 26.64
CA MET A 36 24.69 17.05 27.81
C MET A 36 24.01 17.62 29.05
N ASN A 37 24.19 18.93 29.31
CA ASN A 37 23.55 19.62 30.46
C ASN A 37 22.02 19.60 30.35
N GLU A 38 21.46 19.71 29.15
CA GLU A 38 20.02 19.56 28.93
C GLU A 38 19.53 18.18 29.41
N LEU A 39 20.24 17.10 29.06
CA LEU A 39 19.86 15.73 29.45
C LEU A 39 20.18 15.43 30.93
N GLU A 40 21.21 16.00 31.52
CA GLU A 40 21.54 15.78 32.93
C GLU A 40 20.41 16.28 33.83
N ASN A 41 19.78 17.39 33.46
CA ASN A 41 18.69 18.01 34.21
C ASN A 41 17.29 17.53 33.78
N TYR A 42 17.21 16.61 32.81
CA TYR A 42 15.94 16.14 32.27
C TYR A 42 15.41 14.95 33.08
N ALA A 43 14.17 15.07 33.61
CA ALA A 43 13.53 14.05 34.45
C ALA A 43 12.59 13.12 33.67
N GLY A 44 12.44 13.28 32.35
CA GLY A 44 11.55 12.48 31.51
C GLY A 44 12.24 11.28 30.84
N ASN A 45 11.49 10.56 30.03
CA ASN A 45 11.98 9.44 29.25
C ASN A 45 12.79 9.89 28.04
N VAL A 46 13.99 9.34 27.88
CA VAL A 46 14.82 9.50 26.68
C VAL A 46 14.84 8.17 25.93
N TRP A 47 14.41 8.18 24.69
CA TRP A 47 14.38 7.02 23.82
C TRP A 47 15.64 6.94 22.98
N THR A 48 16.23 5.75 22.90
CA THR A 48 17.39 5.50 22.05
C THR A 48 17.00 4.62 20.89
N HIS A 49 17.27 5.07 19.66
CA HIS A 49 17.07 4.32 18.44
C HIS A 49 18.43 4.00 17.82
N ILE A 50 18.58 2.77 17.34
CA ILE A 50 19.72 2.38 16.48
C ILE A 50 19.15 2.08 15.10
N ILE A 51 19.60 2.86 14.11
CA ILE A 51 19.13 2.75 12.73
C ILE A 51 20.34 2.34 11.90
N SER A 52 20.31 1.14 11.32
CA SER A 52 21.43 0.59 10.55
C SER A 52 21.03 0.13 9.17
N LEU A 53 21.98 0.18 8.25
CA LEU A 53 21.91 -0.42 6.93
C LEU A 53 23.04 -1.44 6.76
N LYS A 54 22.86 -2.39 5.84
CA LYS A 54 23.99 -3.21 5.38
C LYS A 54 24.98 -2.31 4.64
N ARG A 55 26.27 -2.55 4.82
CA ARG A 55 27.35 -1.76 4.19
C ARG A 55 27.12 -1.53 2.69
N LYS A 56 26.78 -2.59 1.99
CA LYS A 56 26.51 -2.55 0.54
C LYS A 56 25.38 -1.60 0.18
N ASP A 57 24.30 -1.57 0.97
CA ASP A 57 23.15 -0.71 0.73
C ASP A 57 23.44 0.74 1.12
N ALA A 58 24.15 0.94 2.24
CA ALA A 58 24.56 2.28 2.67
C ALA A 58 25.43 2.98 1.61
N ALA A 59 26.46 2.30 1.10
CA ALA A 59 27.34 2.84 0.05
C ALA A 59 26.58 3.09 -1.27
N ARG A 60 25.75 2.15 -1.70
CA ARG A 60 24.99 2.25 -2.95
C ARG A 60 23.94 3.35 -2.94
N LEU A 61 23.32 3.61 -1.78
CA LEU A 61 22.25 4.58 -1.62
C LEU A 61 22.73 5.94 -1.08
N GLY A 62 24.06 6.07 -0.80
CA GLY A 62 24.64 7.31 -0.32
C GLY A 62 24.42 7.60 1.17
N PHE A 63 24.08 6.56 1.97
CA PHE A 63 23.90 6.64 3.43
C PHE A 63 25.12 6.11 4.21
N ASP A 64 26.31 6.22 3.64
CA ASP A 64 27.58 5.85 4.25
C ASP A 64 28.30 7.04 4.90
N ASN A 65 27.59 8.13 5.17
CA ASN A 65 28.12 9.37 5.76
C ASN A 65 27.10 10.04 6.68
N ALA A 66 27.61 10.82 7.64
CA ALA A 66 26.80 11.50 8.66
C ALA A 66 25.85 12.56 8.08
N ALA A 67 26.27 13.26 7.01
CA ALA A 67 25.46 14.32 6.41
C ALA A 67 24.15 13.77 5.82
N ALA A 68 24.21 12.64 5.09
CA ALA A 68 23.02 12.00 4.52
C ALA A 68 22.03 11.56 5.61
N TRP A 69 22.52 11.01 6.72
CA TRP A 69 21.68 10.63 7.85
C TRP A 69 21.08 11.83 8.58
N ARG A 70 21.86 12.89 8.77
CA ARG A 70 21.34 14.15 9.33
C ARG A 70 20.17 14.67 8.51
N ASP A 71 20.34 14.75 7.20
CA ASP A 71 19.34 15.30 6.29
C ASP A 71 18.09 14.42 6.22
N LEU A 72 18.26 13.08 6.24
CA LEU A 72 17.15 12.13 6.35
C LEU A 72 16.35 12.33 7.64
N LEU A 73 17.02 12.39 8.78
CA LEU A 73 16.34 12.52 10.08
C LEU A 73 15.65 13.88 10.22
N ARG A 74 16.25 14.95 9.70
CA ARG A 74 15.63 16.29 9.63
C ARG A 74 14.36 16.26 8.74
N ALA A 75 14.42 15.64 7.58
CA ALA A 75 13.28 15.52 6.68
C ALA A 75 12.09 14.79 7.31
N HIS A 76 12.36 13.79 8.16
CA HIS A 76 11.34 12.98 8.83
C HIS A 76 11.15 13.28 10.32
N ARG A 77 11.68 14.42 10.77
CA ARG A 77 11.57 14.84 12.16
C ARG A 77 10.14 14.80 12.69
N ASN A 78 9.20 15.35 11.94
CA ASN A 78 7.81 15.43 12.36
C ASN A 78 7.10 14.07 12.34
N ASP A 79 7.46 13.19 11.40
CA ASP A 79 6.93 11.83 11.33
C ASP A 79 7.39 11.01 12.54
N ILE A 80 8.65 11.15 12.93
CA ILE A 80 9.24 10.50 14.12
C ILE A 80 8.56 11.03 15.38
N ALA A 81 8.42 12.36 15.51
CA ALA A 81 7.74 12.98 16.64
C ALA A 81 6.29 12.47 16.79
N ALA A 82 5.55 12.43 15.70
CA ALA A 82 4.16 11.94 15.69
C ALA A 82 4.07 10.45 16.09
N ALA A 83 4.98 9.61 15.60
CA ALA A 83 5.05 8.19 15.96
C ALA A 83 5.36 7.98 17.45
N MET A 84 6.12 8.90 18.06
CA MET A 84 6.45 8.93 19.50
C MET A 84 5.40 9.65 20.34
N LYS A 85 4.30 10.13 19.75
CA LYS A 85 3.26 10.91 20.43
C LYS A 85 3.77 12.19 21.08
N ILE A 86 4.78 12.83 20.47
CA ILE A 86 5.35 14.08 20.92
C ILE A 86 4.89 15.20 19.97
N PRO A 87 4.34 16.32 20.49
CA PRO A 87 4.07 17.50 19.68
C PRO A 87 5.36 18.01 19.00
N SER A 88 5.28 18.39 17.74
CA SER A 88 6.47 18.78 16.95
C SER A 88 7.31 19.85 17.62
N ASN A 89 6.70 20.86 18.27
CA ASN A 89 7.42 21.93 18.97
C ASN A 89 8.16 21.45 20.23
N ASP A 90 7.70 20.37 20.84
CA ASP A 90 8.28 19.78 22.04
C ASP A 90 9.31 18.67 21.73
N PHE A 91 9.40 18.23 20.47
CA PHE A 91 10.30 17.16 20.08
C PHE A 91 11.76 17.63 20.10
N ARG A 92 12.60 16.85 20.78
CA ARG A 92 14.05 17.05 20.87
C ARG A 92 14.74 15.77 20.44
N TRP A 93 15.80 15.92 19.69
CA TRP A 93 16.61 14.79 19.26
C TRP A 93 18.04 15.20 18.94
N TYR A 94 18.94 14.26 19.19
CA TYR A 94 20.32 14.29 18.70
C TYR A 94 20.70 12.92 18.19
N ALA A 95 21.63 12.86 17.24
CA ALA A 95 22.12 11.62 16.68
C ALA A 95 23.61 11.69 16.34
N ALA A 96 24.23 10.52 16.21
CA ALA A 96 25.59 10.39 15.73
C ALA A 96 25.70 9.18 14.79
N PHE A 97 26.39 9.35 13.67
CA PHE A 97 26.64 8.27 12.71
C PHE A 97 27.97 7.59 13.04
N HIS A 98 27.93 6.26 13.03
CA HIS A 98 29.10 5.42 13.25
C HIS A 98 29.37 4.56 12.03
N ASP A 99 30.53 4.80 11.40
CA ASP A 99 31.00 4.04 10.26
C ASP A 99 31.66 2.72 10.72
N GLU A 100 30.83 1.74 11.11
CA GLU A 100 31.31 0.46 11.64
C GLU A 100 31.05 -0.73 10.70
N GLY A 101 32.14 -1.44 10.32
CA GLY A 101 32.15 -2.76 9.68
C GLY A 101 31.08 -2.96 8.61
N GLU A 102 30.35 -4.06 8.74
CA GLU A 102 29.29 -4.45 7.80
C GLU A 102 27.97 -3.71 8.01
N HIS A 103 27.81 -2.97 9.13
CA HIS A 103 26.59 -2.31 9.53
C HIS A 103 26.85 -0.87 10.00
N PRO A 104 27.08 0.09 9.07
CA PRO A 104 27.07 1.51 9.42
C PRO A 104 25.71 1.86 10.02
N HIS A 105 25.74 2.65 11.11
CA HIS A 105 24.51 2.89 11.87
C HIS A 105 24.51 4.27 12.54
N VAL A 106 23.31 4.74 12.83
CA VAL A 106 23.07 5.95 13.58
C VAL A 106 22.50 5.61 14.95
N HIS A 107 23.10 6.18 15.99
CA HIS A 107 22.50 6.28 17.29
C HIS A 107 21.71 7.58 17.37
N MET A 108 20.40 7.49 17.58
CA MET A 108 19.53 8.65 17.75
C MET A 108 18.92 8.60 19.15
N MET A 109 19.07 9.70 19.88
CA MET A 109 18.37 9.95 21.14
C MET A 109 17.23 10.92 20.90
N ALA A 110 16.02 10.61 21.40
CA ALA A 110 14.83 11.42 21.19
C ALA A 110 13.99 11.51 22.47
N TRP A 111 13.44 12.69 22.75
CA TRP A 111 12.61 12.94 23.92
C TRP A 111 11.67 14.13 23.70
N SER A 112 10.74 14.37 24.64
CA SER A 112 9.93 15.58 24.66
C SER A 112 10.56 16.62 25.58
N ALA A 113 10.53 17.89 25.19
CA ALA A 113 10.89 19.00 26.10
C ALA A 113 10.03 19.02 27.38
N LYS A 114 8.85 18.40 27.34
CA LYS A 114 7.95 18.24 28.48
C LYS A 114 7.98 16.80 28.99
N PRO A 115 8.47 16.53 30.20
CA PRO A 115 8.46 15.20 30.79
C PRO A 115 7.06 14.58 30.81
N GLY A 116 6.97 13.28 30.47
CA GLY A 116 5.70 12.53 30.49
C GLY A 116 4.86 12.57 29.20
N GLN A 117 5.23 13.36 28.20
CA GLN A 117 4.52 13.40 26.91
C GLN A 117 4.87 12.26 25.95
N ALA A 118 6.09 11.75 26.01
CA ALA A 118 6.57 10.74 25.05
C ALA A 118 5.99 9.36 25.34
N TYR A 119 5.44 8.72 24.30
CA TYR A 119 5.00 7.32 24.35
C TYR A 119 5.30 6.62 23.03
N LEU A 120 6.17 5.65 23.05
CA LEU A 120 6.53 4.86 21.87
C LEU A 120 5.93 3.45 21.93
N SER A 121 4.91 3.21 21.14
CA SER A 121 4.28 1.91 20.97
C SER A 121 5.02 1.05 19.92
N LYS A 122 4.70 -0.26 19.88
CA LYS A 122 5.17 -1.15 18.81
C LYS A 122 4.74 -0.65 17.41
N ASP A 123 3.56 -0.04 17.31
CA ASP A 123 3.08 0.56 16.07
C ASP A 123 3.87 1.82 15.70
N GLY A 124 4.21 2.65 16.67
CA GLY A 124 5.10 3.79 16.47
C GLY A 124 6.48 3.38 15.95
N ILE A 125 7.07 2.32 16.53
CA ILE A 125 8.34 1.76 16.03
C ILE A 125 8.20 1.31 14.57
N ARG A 126 7.13 0.59 14.23
CA ARG A 126 6.85 0.15 12.85
C ARG A 126 6.69 1.33 11.91
N GLN A 127 6.00 2.38 12.34
CA GLN A 127 5.80 3.60 11.56
C GLN A 127 7.12 4.31 11.27
N ILE A 128 7.98 4.51 12.28
CA ILE A 128 9.33 5.10 12.09
C ILE A 128 10.13 4.26 11.09
N LYS A 129 10.20 2.94 11.31
CA LYS A 129 10.91 2.03 10.41
C LYS A 129 10.38 2.13 8.97
N SER A 130 9.06 2.09 8.78
CA SER A 130 8.44 2.19 7.45
C SER A 130 8.75 3.52 6.78
N THR A 131 8.64 4.62 7.48
CA THR A 131 8.92 5.96 6.94
C THR A 131 10.36 6.08 6.44
N LEU A 132 11.34 5.69 7.27
CA LEU A 132 12.75 5.76 6.90
C LEU A 132 13.10 4.77 5.77
N THR A 133 12.59 3.53 5.83
CA THR A 133 12.80 2.52 4.77
C THR A 133 12.24 3.01 3.43
N ASN A 134 11.04 3.56 3.43
CA ASN A 134 10.42 4.08 2.20
C ASN A 134 11.23 5.24 1.59
N HIS A 135 11.84 6.11 2.39
CA HIS A 135 12.69 7.18 1.89
C HIS A 135 14.01 6.62 1.33
N ILE A 136 14.70 5.80 2.13
CA ILE A 136 16.03 5.25 1.78
C ILE A 136 15.97 4.41 0.49
N PHE A 137 14.95 3.56 0.35
CA PHE A 137 14.76 2.64 -0.76
C PHE A 137 13.69 3.10 -1.75
N GLN A 138 13.37 4.38 -1.79
CA GLN A 138 12.24 4.94 -2.53
C GLN A 138 12.15 4.45 -3.98
N ASN A 139 13.24 4.53 -4.74
CA ASN A 139 13.26 4.17 -6.15
C ASN A 139 13.08 2.65 -6.36
N GLU A 140 13.70 1.83 -5.52
CA GLU A 140 13.61 0.37 -5.60
C GLU A 140 12.24 -0.13 -5.17
N MET A 141 11.71 0.42 -4.09
CA MET A 141 10.38 0.10 -3.59
C MET A 141 9.30 0.49 -4.60
N LEU A 142 9.44 1.65 -5.26
CA LEU A 142 8.49 2.08 -6.27
C LEU A 142 8.44 1.08 -7.43
N HIS A 143 9.61 0.69 -7.97
CA HIS A 143 9.67 -0.29 -9.04
C HIS A 143 9.10 -1.67 -8.64
N LEU A 144 9.40 -2.13 -7.42
CA LEU A 144 8.83 -3.37 -6.90
C LEU A 144 7.31 -3.30 -6.70
N TYR A 145 6.79 -2.17 -6.23
CA TYR A 145 5.34 -1.97 -6.09
C TYR A 145 4.64 -1.90 -7.44
N GLU A 146 5.26 -1.28 -8.47
CA GLU A 146 4.74 -1.29 -9.83
C GLU A 146 4.67 -2.73 -10.38
N GLN A 147 5.75 -3.49 -10.29
CA GLN A 147 5.79 -4.89 -10.71
C GLN A 147 4.77 -5.75 -9.94
N LYS A 148 4.67 -5.54 -8.62
CA LYS A 148 3.71 -6.25 -7.77
C LYS A 148 2.26 -5.91 -8.16
N SER A 149 1.98 -4.66 -8.51
CA SER A 149 0.64 -4.24 -8.96
C SER A 149 0.27 -4.91 -10.28
N VAL A 150 1.18 -4.94 -11.25
CA VAL A 150 0.97 -5.65 -12.53
C VAL A 150 0.74 -7.14 -12.29
N SER A 151 1.60 -7.79 -11.52
CA SER A 151 1.48 -9.23 -11.21
C SER A 151 0.18 -9.56 -10.47
N ARG A 152 -0.30 -8.65 -9.59
CA ARG A 152 -1.60 -8.79 -8.93
C ARG A 152 -2.75 -8.73 -9.94
N ASP A 153 -2.72 -7.76 -10.84
CA ASP A 153 -3.78 -7.56 -11.83
C ASP A 153 -3.83 -8.75 -12.82
N GLU A 154 -2.67 -9.31 -13.20
CA GLU A 154 -2.57 -10.55 -13.97
C GLU A 154 -3.18 -11.74 -13.24
N LEU A 155 -2.86 -11.92 -11.96
CA LEU A 155 -3.42 -12.99 -11.15
C LEU A 155 -4.96 -12.89 -11.04
N VAL A 156 -5.49 -11.69 -10.80
CA VAL A 156 -6.94 -11.47 -10.72
C VAL A 156 -7.61 -11.81 -12.04
N ARG A 157 -7.05 -11.37 -13.17
CA ARG A 157 -7.55 -11.66 -14.51
C ARG A 157 -7.54 -13.17 -14.79
N ASP A 158 -6.43 -13.85 -14.53
CA ASP A 158 -6.28 -15.27 -14.81
C ASP A 158 -7.16 -16.13 -13.90
N ALA A 159 -7.34 -15.74 -12.63
CA ALA A 159 -8.27 -16.40 -11.73
C ALA A 159 -9.72 -16.24 -12.20
N ARG A 160 -10.13 -15.05 -12.64
CA ARG A 160 -11.48 -14.82 -13.22
C ARG A 160 -11.69 -15.64 -14.49
N LYS A 161 -10.72 -15.64 -15.40
CA LYS A 161 -10.78 -16.43 -16.63
C LYS A 161 -10.95 -17.91 -16.33
N ALA A 162 -10.12 -18.47 -15.46
CA ALA A 162 -10.19 -19.87 -15.06
C ALA A 162 -11.56 -20.22 -14.43
N MET A 163 -12.12 -19.33 -13.62
CA MET A 163 -13.45 -19.50 -13.02
C MET A 163 -14.56 -19.47 -14.07
N LEU A 164 -14.53 -18.53 -15.02
CA LEU A 164 -15.50 -18.45 -16.11
C LEU A 164 -15.45 -19.68 -17.00
N GLU A 165 -14.25 -20.18 -17.33
CA GLU A 165 -14.07 -21.43 -18.08
C GLU A 165 -14.64 -22.62 -17.31
N MET A 166 -14.42 -22.71 -16.01
CA MET A 166 -15.00 -23.76 -15.15
C MET A 166 -16.55 -23.71 -15.17
N VAL A 167 -17.12 -22.52 -14.92
CA VAL A 167 -18.60 -22.34 -14.93
C VAL A 167 -19.20 -22.67 -16.29
N ARG A 168 -18.52 -22.30 -17.38
CA ARG A 168 -18.94 -22.66 -18.74
C ARG A 168 -18.95 -24.18 -18.96
N SER A 169 -17.86 -24.85 -18.58
CA SER A 169 -17.77 -26.32 -18.64
C SER A 169 -18.89 -27.00 -17.83
N MET A 170 -19.19 -26.49 -16.63
CA MET A 170 -20.31 -26.98 -15.81
C MET A 170 -21.64 -26.86 -16.53
N LYS A 171 -21.91 -25.75 -17.23
CA LYS A 171 -23.15 -25.57 -18.03
C LYS A 171 -23.22 -26.53 -19.20
N GLU A 172 -22.09 -26.92 -19.77
CA GLU A 172 -21.98 -27.90 -20.87
C GLU A 172 -21.97 -29.35 -20.35
N GLY A 173 -22.08 -29.56 -19.03
CA GLY A 173 -22.07 -30.90 -18.41
C GLY A 173 -20.66 -31.52 -18.34
N ILE A 174 -19.62 -30.75 -18.55
CA ILE A 174 -18.23 -31.21 -18.48
C ILE A 174 -17.67 -30.87 -17.08
N CYS A 175 -17.24 -31.90 -16.36
CA CYS A 175 -16.68 -31.76 -15.02
C CYS A 175 -15.16 -31.87 -15.10
N ASN A 176 -14.45 -30.72 -15.06
CA ASN A 176 -12.99 -30.64 -15.11
C ASN A 176 -12.38 -30.48 -13.73
N HIS A 177 -13.12 -29.90 -12.77
CA HIS A 177 -12.63 -29.56 -11.43
C HIS A 177 -13.65 -29.90 -10.36
N PRO A 178 -13.88 -31.22 -10.07
CA PRO A 178 -15.02 -31.69 -9.30
C PRO A 178 -15.11 -31.05 -7.88
N ASP A 179 -13.99 -30.81 -7.21
CA ASP A 179 -14.03 -30.20 -5.87
C ASP A 179 -14.43 -28.73 -5.92
N ALA A 180 -13.87 -27.95 -6.84
CA ALA A 180 -14.22 -26.55 -7.01
C ALA A 180 -15.67 -26.39 -7.48
N GLU A 181 -16.11 -27.22 -8.43
CA GLU A 181 -17.47 -27.22 -8.97
C GLU A 181 -18.51 -27.58 -7.90
N ARG A 182 -18.23 -28.61 -7.09
CA ARG A 182 -19.08 -28.98 -5.95
C ARG A 182 -19.24 -27.85 -4.94
N LEU A 183 -18.13 -27.19 -4.59
CA LEU A 183 -18.13 -26.04 -3.67
C LEU A 183 -18.87 -24.84 -4.25
N MET A 184 -18.74 -24.59 -5.55
CA MET A 184 -19.49 -23.53 -6.25
C MET A 184 -21.01 -23.77 -6.22
N LEU A 185 -21.45 -25.00 -6.47
CA LEU A 185 -22.87 -25.39 -6.36
C LEU A 185 -23.38 -25.26 -4.93
N GLU A 186 -22.59 -25.70 -3.95
CA GLU A 186 -22.92 -25.54 -2.53
C GLU A 186 -23.06 -24.05 -2.16
N LEU A 187 -22.14 -23.21 -2.61
CA LEU A 187 -22.22 -21.77 -2.38
C LEU A 187 -23.45 -21.16 -3.03
N ALA A 188 -23.75 -21.52 -4.28
CA ALA A 188 -24.93 -21.05 -5.01
C ALA A 188 -26.23 -21.34 -4.24
N LEU A 189 -26.39 -22.58 -3.72
CA LEU A 189 -27.52 -22.96 -2.88
C LEU A 189 -27.57 -22.16 -1.56
N GLN A 190 -26.43 -21.99 -0.89
CA GLN A 190 -26.40 -21.26 0.38
C GLN A 190 -26.64 -19.75 0.21
N LEU A 191 -26.29 -19.15 -0.94
CA LEU A 191 -26.58 -17.75 -1.23
C LEU A 191 -28.08 -17.44 -1.37
N GLU A 192 -28.92 -18.45 -1.59
CA GLU A 192 -30.38 -18.28 -1.62
C GLU A 192 -30.92 -17.79 -0.28
N THR A 193 -30.34 -18.27 0.82
CA THR A 193 -30.79 -17.92 2.17
C THR A 193 -30.19 -16.59 2.68
N VAL A 194 -29.20 -16.04 1.98
CA VAL A 194 -28.53 -14.80 2.38
C VAL A 194 -29.34 -13.58 1.93
N LYS A 195 -29.82 -12.82 2.90
CA LYS A 195 -30.53 -11.55 2.68
C LYS A 195 -29.55 -10.38 2.62
N GLY A 196 -29.77 -9.42 1.73
CA GLY A 196 -28.98 -8.21 1.58
C GLY A 196 -27.78 -8.33 0.64
N LYS A 197 -26.78 -7.48 0.81
CA LYS A 197 -25.62 -7.36 -0.13
C LYS A 197 -24.77 -8.63 -0.13
N LYS A 198 -24.69 -9.28 -1.29
CA LYS A 198 -23.92 -10.51 -1.51
C LYS A 198 -22.49 -10.19 -1.95
N SER A 199 -21.69 -9.67 -1.03
CA SER A 199 -20.25 -9.49 -1.21
C SER A 199 -19.49 -10.04 -0.01
N TYR A 200 -18.22 -10.42 -0.19
CA TYR A 200 -17.46 -11.17 0.81
C TYR A 200 -17.47 -10.53 2.20
N GLY A 201 -17.41 -9.17 2.28
CA GLY A 201 -17.43 -8.45 3.55
C GLY A 201 -18.72 -8.68 4.36
N TYR A 202 -19.84 -8.84 3.69
CA TYR A 202 -21.19 -8.91 4.29
C TYR A 202 -21.71 -10.36 4.44
N LEU A 203 -21.03 -11.34 3.85
CA LEU A 203 -21.45 -12.74 4.00
C LEU A 203 -21.31 -13.23 5.44
N PRO A 204 -22.20 -14.11 5.91
CA PRO A 204 -22.02 -14.84 7.16
C PRO A 204 -20.79 -15.75 7.13
N LYS A 205 -20.29 -16.12 8.33
CA LYS A 205 -19.04 -16.92 8.47
C LYS A 205 -19.02 -18.24 7.68
N PRO A 206 -20.12 -19.04 7.61
CA PRO A 206 -20.11 -20.28 6.83
C PRO A 206 -19.86 -20.05 5.34
N GLN A 207 -20.56 -19.07 4.74
CA GLN A 207 -20.40 -18.73 3.33
C GLN A 207 -19.00 -18.16 3.02
N LYS A 208 -18.43 -17.35 3.93
CA LYS A 208 -17.03 -16.89 3.81
C LYS A 208 -16.07 -18.06 3.73
N LYS A 209 -16.25 -19.08 4.58
CA LYS A 209 -15.40 -20.27 4.55
C LYS A 209 -15.52 -21.04 3.22
N LEU A 210 -16.73 -21.12 2.65
CA LEU A 210 -16.90 -21.74 1.32
C LEU A 210 -16.19 -20.96 0.24
N VAL A 211 -16.35 -19.63 0.22
CA VAL A 211 -15.64 -18.76 -0.74
C VAL A 211 -14.13 -18.93 -0.59
N ASP A 212 -13.60 -18.93 0.64
CA ASP A 212 -12.17 -19.12 0.88
C ASP A 212 -11.68 -20.48 0.35
N ARG A 213 -12.43 -21.56 0.58
CA ARG A 213 -12.09 -22.88 0.04
C ARG A 213 -12.12 -22.92 -1.49
N ILE A 214 -13.08 -22.27 -2.14
CA ILE A 214 -13.14 -22.18 -3.61
C ILE A 214 -11.90 -21.44 -4.12
N VAL A 215 -11.52 -20.33 -3.52
CA VAL A 215 -10.31 -19.57 -3.90
C VAL A 215 -9.05 -20.42 -3.73
N ASP A 216 -8.95 -21.22 -2.67
CA ASP A 216 -7.81 -22.11 -2.43
C ASP A 216 -7.78 -23.29 -3.42
N GLU A 217 -8.95 -23.81 -3.86
CA GLU A 217 -8.99 -24.78 -4.95
C GLU A 217 -8.59 -24.15 -6.30
N MET A 218 -9.00 -22.90 -6.55
CA MET A 218 -8.55 -22.17 -7.75
C MET A 218 -7.02 -21.92 -7.75
N GLU A 219 -6.41 -21.70 -6.60
CA GLU A 219 -4.95 -21.59 -6.48
C GLU A 219 -4.21 -22.83 -7.01
N ARG A 220 -4.85 -24.01 -7.01
CA ARG A 220 -4.28 -25.26 -7.54
C ARG A 220 -4.24 -25.32 -9.07
N LEU A 221 -5.02 -24.51 -9.75
CA LEU A 221 -5.00 -24.43 -11.21
C LEU A 221 -3.65 -23.91 -11.70
N PRO A 222 -3.04 -24.53 -12.74
CA PRO A 222 -1.67 -24.20 -13.16
C PRO A 222 -1.45 -22.71 -13.49
N SER A 223 -2.41 -22.06 -14.17
CA SER A 223 -2.35 -20.65 -14.52
C SER A 223 -2.38 -19.75 -13.29
N VAL A 224 -3.34 -19.98 -12.39
CA VAL A 224 -3.50 -19.21 -11.14
C VAL A 224 -2.29 -19.39 -10.22
N ARG A 225 -1.84 -20.65 -10.06
CA ARG A 225 -0.66 -20.99 -9.26
C ARG A 225 0.57 -20.24 -9.73
N LYS A 226 0.86 -20.25 -11.02
CA LYS A 226 2.02 -19.59 -11.61
C LYS A 226 2.01 -18.08 -11.32
N CYS A 227 0.87 -17.42 -11.54
CA CYS A 227 0.73 -15.99 -11.26
C CYS A 227 0.86 -15.68 -9.78
N TYR A 228 0.30 -16.55 -8.89
CA TYR A 228 0.41 -16.36 -7.45
C TYR A 228 1.84 -16.54 -6.94
N GLU A 229 2.58 -17.50 -7.45
CA GLU A 229 4.01 -17.69 -7.13
C GLU A 229 4.84 -16.47 -7.55
N GLN A 230 4.61 -15.92 -8.73
CA GLN A 230 5.27 -14.70 -9.18
C GLN A 230 4.98 -13.51 -8.26
N TRP A 231 3.71 -13.33 -7.87
CA TRP A 231 3.32 -12.28 -6.94
C TRP A 231 3.97 -12.48 -5.56
N GLN A 232 4.04 -13.72 -5.05
CA GLN A 232 4.69 -14.04 -3.78
C GLN A 232 6.19 -13.74 -3.79
N ILE A 233 6.86 -13.98 -4.90
CA ILE A 233 8.29 -13.62 -5.05
C ILE A 233 8.46 -12.11 -4.93
N LEU A 234 7.60 -11.31 -5.57
CA LEU A 234 7.65 -9.85 -5.49
C LEU A 234 7.31 -9.35 -4.09
N GLN A 235 6.30 -9.96 -3.44
CA GLN A 235 5.98 -9.67 -2.04
C GLN A 235 7.17 -9.96 -1.12
N GLY A 236 7.82 -11.11 -1.28
CA GLY A 236 9.02 -11.47 -0.51
C GLY A 236 10.16 -10.47 -0.68
N LYS A 237 10.36 -9.92 -1.88
CA LYS A 237 11.34 -8.86 -2.11
C LYS A 237 10.99 -7.58 -1.36
N VAL A 238 9.72 -7.19 -1.32
CA VAL A 238 9.25 -6.03 -0.53
C VAL A 238 9.45 -6.29 0.96
N ASP A 239 9.07 -7.48 1.44
CA ASP A 239 9.18 -7.84 2.86
C ASP A 239 10.62 -7.89 3.35
N ALA A 240 11.57 -8.23 2.47
CA ALA A 240 13.01 -8.24 2.80
C ALA A 240 13.57 -6.85 3.19
N TYR A 241 12.93 -5.75 2.76
CA TYR A 241 13.30 -4.41 3.23
C TYR A 241 12.84 -4.13 4.67
N TYR A 242 11.84 -4.87 5.16
CA TYR A 242 11.26 -4.65 6.48
C TYR A 242 11.65 -5.72 7.50
N HIS A 243 11.95 -6.94 7.04
CA HIS A 243 12.18 -8.09 7.91
C HIS A 243 13.34 -8.96 7.39
N ASP A 244 14.22 -9.39 8.30
CA ASP A 244 15.31 -10.32 7.99
C ASP A 244 14.86 -11.78 7.91
N LYS A 245 13.59 -12.08 8.18
CA LYS A 245 13.04 -13.43 8.17
C LYS A 245 12.13 -13.61 6.95
N GLU A 246 12.30 -14.76 6.29
CA GLU A 246 11.34 -15.20 5.28
C GLU A 246 9.95 -15.36 5.90
N LEU A 247 8.96 -14.73 5.29
CA LEU A 247 7.57 -14.90 5.68
C LEU A 247 7.06 -16.24 5.17
N LYS A 248 6.26 -16.92 6.00
CA LYS A 248 5.62 -18.17 5.62
C LYS A 248 4.64 -17.92 4.48
N ARG A 249 4.60 -18.86 3.52
CA ARG A 249 3.59 -18.88 2.46
C ARG A 249 2.19 -18.83 3.07
N VAL A 250 1.39 -17.89 2.61
CA VAL A 250 -0.01 -17.72 3.00
C VAL A 250 -0.89 -18.17 1.84
N PRO A 251 -1.98 -18.93 2.06
CA PRO A 251 -2.94 -19.29 1.02
C PRO A 251 -3.55 -18.05 0.33
N LEU A 252 -3.91 -18.18 -0.94
CA LEU A 252 -4.49 -17.07 -1.72
C LEU A 252 -5.75 -16.48 -1.05
N SER A 253 -6.58 -17.34 -0.44
CA SER A 253 -7.78 -16.91 0.28
C SER A 253 -7.49 -16.01 1.48
N GLN A 254 -6.32 -16.11 2.11
CA GLN A 254 -5.95 -15.30 3.27
C GLN A 254 -5.30 -13.96 2.91
N GLN A 255 -4.97 -13.76 1.64
CA GLN A 255 -4.41 -12.51 1.15
C GLN A 255 -5.49 -11.44 0.99
N LYS A 256 -5.35 -10.35 1.74
CA LYS A 256 -6.33 -9.23 1.70
C LYS A 256 -6.39 -8.54 0.33
N GLU A 257 -5.29 -8.56 -0.41
CA GLU A 257 -5.14 -7.91 -1.70
C GLU A 257 -5.96 -8.56 -2.82
N PHE A 258 -6.41 -9.81 -2.63
CA PHE A 258 -7.19 -10.57 -3.62
C PHE A 258 -8.67 -10.71 -3.25
N ARG A 259 -9.21 -9.75 -2.52
CA ARG A 259 -10.64 -9.71 -2.16
C ARG A 259 -11.54 -9.68 -3.40
N SER A 260 -11.08 -9.09 -4.50
CA SER A 260 -11.79 -9.06 -5.77
C SER A 260 -12.04 -10.46 -6.35
N ILE A 261 -11.10 -11.40 -6.19
CA ILE A 261 -11.31 -12.81 -6.60
C ILE A 261 -12.45 -13.43 -5.79
N LYS A 262 -12.53 -13.16 -4.49
CA LYS A 262 -13.62 -13.65 -3.63
C LYS A 262 -14.99 -13.11 -4.07
N ASN A 263 -15.06 -11.84 -4.41
CA ASN A 263 -16.28 -11.22 -4.91
C ASN A 263 -16.67 -11.80 -6.28
N ALA A 264 -15.70 -12.07 -7.15
CA ALA A 264 -15.96 -12.73 -8.43
C ALA A 264 -16.52 -14.15 -8.24
N VAL A 265 -15.98 -14.93 -7.29
CA VAL A 265 -16.54 -16.25 -6.92
C VAL A 265 -18.01 -16.13 -6.49
N ILE A 266 -18.34 -15.14 -5.65
CA ILE A 266 -19.72 -14.93 -5.20
C ILE A 266 -20.64 -14.56 -6.37
N LYS A 267 -20.19 -13.68 -7.27
CA LYS A 267 -20.94 -13.28 -8.46
C LYS A 267 -21.24 -14.49 -9.36
N GLU A 268 -20.24 -15.33 -9.61
CA GLU A 268 -20.45 -16.52 -10.45
C GLU A 268 -21.31 -17.59 -9.77
N ALA A 269 -21.22 -17.76 -8.45
CA ALA A 269 -22.14 -18.62 -7.71
C ALA A 269 -23.59 -18.11 -7.79
N GLU A 270 -23.78 -16.80 -7.76
CA GLU A 270 -25.10 -16.18 -7.94
C GLU A 270 -25.63 -16.39 -9.37
N ASN A 271 -24.76 -16.26 -10.40
CA ASN A 271 -25.11 -16.56 -11.79
C ASN A 271 -25.56 -18.03 -11.98
N ILE A 272 -24.86 -18.98 -11.34
CA ILE A 272 -25.26 -20.40 -11.35
C ILE A 272 -26.65 -20.57 -10.72
N ARG A 273 -26.90 -19.91 -9.61
CA ARG A 273 -28.19 -19.93 -8.91
C ARG A 273 -29.33 -19.43 -9.81
N GLN A 274 -29.12 -18.28 -10.45
CA GLN A 274 -30.12 -17.70 -11.37
C GLN A 274 -30.40 -18.60 -12.58
N CYS A 275 -29.36 -19.21 -13.15
CA CYS A 275 -29.55 -20.18 -14.25
C CYS A 275 -30.40 -21.40 -13.83
N LYS A 276 -30.28 -21.87 -12.59
CA LYS A 276 -31.15 -22.95 -12.07
C LYS A 276 -32.62 -22.54 -12.01
N LEU A 277 -32.91 -21.31 -11.59
CA LEU A 277 -34.28 -20.78 -11.59
C LEU A 277 -34.88 -20.72 -13.00
N PHE A 278 -34.06 -20.39 -14.02
CA PHE A 278 -34.49 -20.40 -15.42
C PHE A 278 -34.85 -21.82 -15.95
N PHE A 279 -34.21 -22.86 -15.44
CA PHE A 279 -34.51 -24.24 -15.85
C PHE A 279 -35.73 -24.84 -15.13
N GLU A 280 -36.09 -24.36 -13.96
CA GLU A 280 -37.27 -24.78 -13.21
C GLU A 280 -38.54 -24.04 -13.65
N ASP A 281 -38.40 -22.84 -14.22
CA ASP A 281 -39.53 -22.00 -14.65
C ASP A 281 -39.72 -21.98 -16.18
N LYS A 282 -39.88 -23.18 -16.78
CA LYS A 282 -40.37 -23.31 -18.17
C LYS A 282 -41.87 -23.04 -18.22
N GLY A 283 -42.28 -21.80 -18.05
CA GLY A 283 -43.68 -21.52 -18.16
C GLY A 283 -44.16 -20.07 -18.03
N VAL A 284 -43.30 -19.05 -18.11
CA VAL A 284 -43.80 -17.67 -18.17
C VAL A 284 -42.97 -16.81 -19.13
N GLU A 285 -43.70 -16.17 -20.04
CA GLU A 285 -43.21 -15.27 -21.08
C GLU A 285 -42.56 -13.99 -20.51
N HIS A 286 -41.67 -13.44 -21.32
CA HIS A 286 -40.94 -12.18 -21.12
C HIS A 286 -41.73 -11.06 -20.45
N GLU A 287 -41.27 -10.60 -19.30
CA GLU A 287 -41.45 -9.24 -18.86
C GLU A 287 -40.11 -8.61 -18.50
N SER A 288 -39.92 -7.40 -18.97
CA SER A 288 -38.75 -6.53 -18.85
C SER A 288 -38.22 -6.43 -17.42
N GLU A 289 -36.89 -6.48 -17.29
CA GLU A 289 -36.18 -6.29 -16.03
C GLU A 289 -36.60 -4.98 -15.33
N PRO A 290 -36.85 -5.03 -14.02
CA PRO A 290 -37.13 -3.79 -13.26
C PRO A 290 -35.85 -2.95 -13.09
N GLU A 291 -35.98 -1.65 -13.33
CA GLU A 291 -34.93 -0.61 -13.18
C GLU A 291 -34.40 -0.42 -11.75
N GLU A 292 -34.67 -1.30 -10.80
CA GLU A 292 -34.34 -1.13 -9.39
C GLU A 292 -32.92 -1.54 -8.96
N PHE A 293 -32.08 -2.03 -9.88
CA PHE A 293 -30.70 -2.42 -9.53
C PHE A 293 -29.64 -1.32 -9.72
N ARG A 294 -30.01 -0.09 -10.02
CA ARG A 294 -29.07 1.02 -10.25
C ARG A 294 -28.52 1.73 -8.99
N ASN A 295 -28.87 1.29 -7.79
CA ASN A 295 -28.46 1.95 -6.54
C ASN A 295 -27.56 1.12 -5.62
N ALA A 296 -26.75 0.18 -6.15
CA ALA A 296 -25.64 -0.36 -5.38
C ALA A 296 -24.42 0.57 -5.53
N SER A 297 -24.15 1.38 -4.52
CA SER A 297 -22.91 2.13 -4.43
C SER A 297 -21.74 1.15 -4.48
N TYR A 298 -21.06 1.09 -5.65
CA TYR A 298 -19.82 0.34 -5.79
C TYR A 298 -18.75 0.97 -4.89
N ASP A 299 -18.00 0.14 -4.16
CA ASP A 299 -16.82 0.65 -3.47
C ASP A 299 -15.67 0.90 -4.49
N TYR A 300 -14.66 1.66 -4.10
CA TYR A 300 -13.49 1.96 -4.94
C TYR A 300 -12.89 0.71 -5.61
N TRP A 301 -12.83 -0.41 -4.89
CA TRP A 301 -12.17 -1.62 -5.36
C TRP A 301 -12.95 -2.32 -6.47
N ASP A 302 -14.27 -2.33 -6.34
CA ASP A 302 -15.17 -2.89 -7.36
C ASP A 302 -15.08 -2.07 -8.66
N LEU A 303 -15.17 -0.74 -8.55
CA LEU A 303 -15.07 0.17 -9.70
C LEU A 303 -13.71 0.09 -10.40
N ARG A 304 -12.62 0.06 -9.64
CA ARG A 304 -11.29 -0.09 -10.20
C ARG A 304 -11.14 -1.39 -10.99
N ASP A 305 -11.68 -2.49 -10.48
CA ASP A 305 -11.56 -3.79 -11.10
C ASP A 305 -12.39 -3.86 -12.40
N VAL A 306 -13.58 -3.25 -12.43
CA VAL A 306 -14.38 -3.10 -13.67
C VAL A 306 -13.66 -2.24 -14.70
N ILE A 307 -13.10 -1.09 -14.30
CA ILE A 307 -12.37 -0.17 -15.19
C ILE A 307 -11.18 -0.86 -15.87
N ARG A 308 -10.51 -1.77 -15.18
CA ARG A 308 -9.30 -2.47 -15.66
C ARG A 308 -9.59 -3.79 -16.37
N ASP A 309 -10.81 -4.25 -16.37
CA ASP A 309 -11.18 -5.51 -16.99
C ASP A 309 -11.39 -5.32 -18.50
N ASP A 310 -10.37 -5.67 -19.28
CA ASP A 310 -10.39 -5.58 -20.75
C ASP A 310 -11.37 -6.57 -21.42
N THR A 311 -11.97 -7.48 -20.66
CA THR A 311 -13.01 -8.41 -21.15
C THR A 311 -14.39 -7.77 -21.16
N LEU A 312 -14.58 -6.65 -20.45
CA LEU A 312 -15.82 -5.89 -20.41
C LEU A 312 -15.93 -4.92 -21.59
N THR A 313 -17.15 -4.58 -21.94
CA THR A 313 -17.43 -3.61 -23.00
C THR A 313 -16.94 -2.20 -22.62
N LEU A 314 -16.71 -1.39 -23.61
CA LEU A 314 -16.29 0.01 -23.41
C LEU A 314 -17.36 0.82 -22.66
N GLU A 315 -18.63 0.48 -22.84
CA GLU A 315 -19.76 1.11 -22.18
C GLU A 315 -19.79 0.77 -20.67
N GLU A 316 -19.69 -0.50 -20.29
CA GLU A 316 -19.61 -0.93 -18.87
C GLU A 316 -18.43 -0.30 -18.14
N ARG A 317 -17.28 -0.21 -18.81
CA ARG A 317 -16.08 0.43 -18.23
C ARG A 317 -16.23 1.95 -18.14
N SER A 318 -16.92 2.59 -19.05
CA SER A 318 -17.22 4.03 -19.02
C SER A 318 -18.22 4.39 -17.92
N ASP A 319 -19.22 3.55 -17.70
CA ASP A 319 -20.16 3.69 -16.59
C ASP A 319 -19.43 3.61 -15.25
N ALA A 320 -18.55 2.64 -15.09
CA ALA A 320 -17.72 2.51 -13.90
C ALA A 320 -16.79 3.72 -13.67
N VAL A 321 -16.29 4.36 -14.75
CA VAL A 321 -15.53 5.63 -14.63
C VAL A 321 -16.43 6.77 -14.14
N SER A 322 -17.69 6.81 -14.56
CA SER A 322 -18.65 7.82 -14.12
C SER A 322 -18.97 7.67 -12.62
N GLU A 323 -19.16 6.46 -12.14
CA GLU A 323 -19.35 6.16 -10.72
C GLU A 323 -18.07 6.42 -9.90
N LEU A 324 -16.89 6.06 -10.43
CA LEU A 324 -15.61 6.40 -9.81
C LEU A 324 -15.44 7.91 -9.65
N LYS A 325 -15.87 8.70 -10.64
CA LYS A 325 -15.83 10.17 -10.57
C LYS A 325 -16.74 10.71 -9.47
N ALA A 326 -17.92 10.12 -9.28
CA ALA A 326 -18.82 10.48 -8.19
C ALA A 326 -18.19 10.14 -6.82
N LEU A 327 -17.59 8.95 -6.69
CA LEU A 327 -16.88 8.53 -5.49
C LEU A 327 -15.66 9.40 -5.18
N ALA A 328 -14.90 9.80 -6.19
CA ALA A 328 -13.81 10.76 -6.04
C ALA A 328 -14.29 12.14 -5.61
N GLY A 329 -15.44 12.58 -6.12
CA GLY A 329 -16.12 13.82 -5.76
C GLY A 329 -16.62 13.82 -4.31
N SER A 330 -17.01 12.66 -3.77
CA SER A 330 -17.40 12.52 -2.35
C SER A 330 -16.20 12.47 -1.39
N GLY A 331 -14.96 12.51 -1.90
CA GLY A 331 -13.75 12.63 -1.10
C GLY A 331 -12.95 11.34 -0.91
N ASP A 332 -13.28 10.24 -1.57
CA ASP A 332 -12.44 9.03 -1.48
C ASP A 332 -11.08 9.26 -2.15
N LYS A 333 -10.01 9.22 -1.34
CA LYS A 333 -8.63 9.49 -1.80
C LYS A 333 -8.09 8.48 -2.81
N HIS A 334 -8.56 7.23 -2.76
CA HIS A 334 -8.12 6.18 -3.69
C HIS A 334 -8.83 6.33 -5.04
N ALA A 335 -10.11 6.69 -5.02
CA ALA A 335 -10.86 7.05 -6.22
C ALA A 335 -10.27 8.32 -6.90
N GLN A 336 -9.92 9.33 -6.13
CA GLN A 336 -9.25 10.54 -6.62
C GLN A 336 -7.89 10.21 -7.27
N TYR A 337 -7.09 9.36 -6.65
CA TYR A 337 -5.81 8.93 -7.24
C TYR A 337 -6.03 8.17 -8.56
N LEU A 338 -7.00 7.26 -8.62
CA LEU A 338 -7.31 6.51 -9.84
C LEU A 338 -7.86 7.43 -10.94
N MET A 339 -8.71 8.40 -10.60
CA MET A 339 -9.16 9.44 -11.55
C MET A 339 -7.97 10.23 -12.11
N GLY A 340 -7.01 10.61 -11.28
CA GLY A 340 -5.77 11.24 -11.73
C GLY A 340 -5.00 10.40 -12.75
N LYS A 341 -4.91 9.08 -12.54
CA LYS A 341 -4.29 8.15 -13.49
C LYS A 341 -5.07 8.05 -14.80
N LEU A 342 -6.39 7.93 -14.74
CA LEU A 342 -7.24 7.83 -15.94
C LEU A 342 -7.13 9.08 -16.81
N TRP A 343 -7.07 10.26 -16.21
CA TRP A 343 -6.84 11.51 -16.92
C TRP A 343 -5.42 11.68 -17.46
N ARG A 344 -4.42 11.05 -16.85
CA ARG A 344 -3.02 11.10 -17.29
C ARG A 344 -2.73 10.11 -18.41
N ASP A 345 -3.10 8.82 -18.20
CA ASP A 345 -2.65 7.68 -19.01
C ASP A 345 -3.73 7.14 -19.96
N GLY A 346 -4.92 7.55 -19.83
CA GLY A 346 -6.20 7.16 -20.20
C GLY A 346 -6.55 6.33 -21.42
N PRO A 347 -6.90 5.04 -21.30
CA PRO A 347 -7.62 4.36 -22.37
C PRO A 347 -9.12 4.73 -22.43
N LEU A 348 -9.71 5.22 -21.33
CA LEU A 348 -11.15 5.50 -21.22
C LEU A 348 -11.48 7.00 -21.18
N LEU A 349 -10.49 7.83 -20.92
CA LEU A 349 -10.64 9.29 -20.93
C LEU A 349 -9.58 9.90 -21.85
N THR A 350 -9.94 10.96 -22.56
CA THR A 350 -8.96 11.72 -23.34
C THR A 350 -7.95 12.35 -22.39
N PRO A 351 -6.62 12.09 -22.55
CA PRO A 351 -5.60 12.60 -21.66
C PRO A 351 -5.69 14.12 -21.46
N ASN A 352 -5.73 14.52 -20.18
CA ASN A 352 -5.79 15.93 -19.79
C ASN A 352 -4.95 16.15 -18.54
N SER A 353 -3.81 16.82 -18.72
CA SER A 353 -2.84 17.06 -17.64
C SER A 353 -3.38 17.95 -16.51
N THR A 354 -4.28 18.88 -16.81
CA THR A 354 -4.91 19.75 -15.82
C THR A 354 -5.84 18.97 -14.91
N ASN A 355 -6.70 18.13 -15.48
CA ASN A 355 -7.60 17.27 -14.72
C ASN A 355 -6.81 16.21 -13.94
N ALA A 356 -5.79 15.62 -14.54
CA ALA A 356 -4.92 14.66 -13.84
C ALA A 356 -4.27 15.30 -12.61
N ARG A 357 -3.71 16.50 -12.76
CA ARG A 357 -3.08 17.26 -11.67
C ARG A 357 -4.08 17.59 -10.57
N TYR A 358 -5.28 18.04 -10.92
CA TYR A 358 -6.34 18.34 -9.94
C TYR A 358 -6.64 17.13 -9.06
N TRP A 359 -6.89 15.97 -9.65
CA TRP A 359 -7.22 14.76 -8.90
C TRP A 359 -6.05 14.21 -8.08
N PHE A 360 -4.81 14.28 -8.60
CA PHE A 360 -3.63 13.92 -7.81
C PHE A 360 -3.43 14.87 -6.62
N GLN A 361 -3.70 16.16 -6.78
CA GLN A 361 -3.62 17.12 -5.70
C GLN A 361 -4.65 16.80 -4.61
N GLN A 362 -5.91 16.57 -4.97
CA GLN A 362 -6.96 16.22 -4.01
C GLN A 362 -6.61 14.96 -3.20
N ALA A 363 -6.13 13.93 -3.85
CA ALA A 363 -5.69 12.71 -3.17
C ALA A 363 -4.44 12.93 -2.30
N ALA A 364 -3.50 13.77 -2.74
CA ALA A 364 -2.27 14.09 -2.00
C ALA A 364 -2.57 14.87 -0.70
N GLU A 365 -3.49 15.82 -0.74
CA GLU A 365 -3.94 16.60 0.41
C GLU A 365 -4.59 15.71 1.49
N GLN A 366 -5.20 14.60 1.09
CA GLN A 366 -5.74 13.58 1.99
C GLN A 366 -4.72 12.52 2.43
N GLY A 367 -3.43 12.74 2.16
CA GLY A 367 -2.36 11.85 2.60
C GLY A 367 -2.22 10.56 1.78
N HIS A 368 -2.68 10.53 0.52
CA HIS A 368 -2.42 9.41 -0.38
C HIS A 368 -0.97 9.46 -0.88
N SER A 369 -0.09 8.59 -0.38
CA SER A 369 1.36 8.64 -0.59
C SER A 369 1.79 8.65 -2.07
N TYR A 370 1.15 7.82 -2.91
CA TYR A 370 1.44 7.82 -4.35
C TYR A 370 0.97 9.08 -5.07
N ALA A 371 -0.12 9.69 -4.60
CA ALA A 371 -0.60 10.94 -5.15
C ALA A 371 0.34 12.09 -4.78
N GLN A 372 0.84 12.12 -3.56
CA GLN A 372 1.84 13.11 -3.10
C GLN A 372 3.10 13.06 -3.97
N TYR A 373 3.62 11.86 -4.21
CA TYR A 373 4.78 11.66 -5.09
C TYR A 373 4.49 12.09 -6.52
N THR A 374 3.38 11.64 -7.11
CA THR A 374 3.02 11.94 -8.50
C THR A 374 2.75 13.42 -8.70
N HIS A 375 2.06 14.06 -7.75
CA HIS A 375 1.79 15.50 -7.77
C HIS A 375 3.09 16.30 -7.65
N GLY A 376 4.00 15.94 -6.75
CA GLY A 376 5.32 16.56 -6.60
C GLY A 376 6.15 16.47 -7.88
N LYS A 377 6.16 15.30 -8.55
CA LYS A 377 6.87 15.10 -9.82
C LYS A 377 6.29 15.96 -10.95
N LEU A 378 4.96 16.08 -11.02
CA LEU A 378 4.30 16.98 -11.99
C LEU A 378 4.64 18.45 -11.75
N LEU A 379 4.74 18.88 -10.50
CA LEU A 379 5.16 20.26 -10.16
C LEU A 379 6.60 20.53 -10.58
N LEU A 380 7.53 19.60 -10.36
CA LEU A 380 8.93 19.72 -10.75
C LEU A 380 9.10 19.78 -12.26
N SER A 381 8.35 18.99 -13.05
CA SER A 381 8.41 19.04 -14.51
C SER A 381 7.91 20.36 -15.08
N PHE A 382 6.94 21.02 -14.44
CA PHE A 382 6.48 22.36 -14.83
C PHE A 382 7.49 23.46 -14.45
N CYS A 383 8.20 23.33 -13.33
CA CYS A 383 9.26 24.27 -12.96
C CYS A 383 10.42 24.25 -13.95
N THR A 384 10.86 23.06 -14.37
CA THR A 384 11.94 22.91 -15.36
C THR A 384 11.57 23.47 -16.74
N LEU A 385 10.33 23.31 -17.19
CA LEU A 385 9.84 23.90 -18.44
C LEU A 385 9.75 25.43 -18.37
N ARG A 386 9.40 26.01 -17.21
CA ARG A 386 9.32 27.46 -17.02
C ARG A 386 10.71 28.11 -16.94
N ILE A 387 11.69 27.44 -16.38
CA ILE A 387 13.08 27.92 -16.33
C ILE A 387 13.69 27.88 -17.74
N SER A 388 13.43 26.83 -18.53
CA SER A 388 13.90 26.75 -19.93
C SER A 388 13.28 27.83 -20.83
N SER A 389 12.03 28.22 -20.61
CA SER A 389 11.39 29.28 -21.36
C SER A 389 11.82 30.70 -20.94
N MET A 390 12.41 30.86 -19.75
CA MET A 390 12.99 32.13 -19.28
C MET A 390 14.45 32.33 -19.71
N ILE A 391 15.14 31.31 -20.15
CA ILE A 391 16.55 31.39 -20.64
C ILE A 391 16.61 31.68 -22.15
N PHE A 392 15.51 31.55 -22.88
CA PHE A 392 15.41 31.83 -24.31
C PHE A 392 14.54 33.06 -24.67
N ALA A 393 14.25 33.90 -23.72
CA ALA A 393 13.67 35.25 -23.90
C ALA A 393 14.67 36.28 -23.36
#